data_c4cf27a25a36ae221d53ece1890052e8
#
_entry.id   c4cf27a25a36ae221d53ece1890052e8
#
_cell.length_a   1.000
_cell.length_b   1.000
_cell.length_c   1.000
_cell.angle_alpha   90.00
_cell.angle_beta   90.00
_cell.angle_gamma   90.00
#
_symmetry.space_group_name_H-M   'P 1'
#
loop_
_entity.id
_entity.type
_entity.pdbx_description
1 polymer ?
#
loop_
_entity_poly.entity_id
_entity_poly.type
_entity_poly.pdbx_seq_one_letter_code
_entity_poly.pdbx_strand_id
1 'polypeptide(L)'
;LKFNVTATESEVVYGANDTYVNSQGALISAASLFANGRDTRLQGQSDLIGNIQFGWDDLQNGSQATFIVNYVSDRVRARGIDVLPDVIEEPPLLVDFVYSKEIYYDTSSLKLSLELRNLLDEEYYAAMASSVIYDQYKLGSSVSLGFKFSF
;
A
#
# COMPACT_ATOMS: atom_id res chain seq x y z
N LEU A 1 8.68 17.95 -9.17
CA LEU A 1 8.90 16.84 -8.25
C LEU A 1 8.17 17.12 -6.94
N LYS A 2 7.36 16.16 -6.50
CA LYS A 2 6.75 16.15 -5.16
C LYS A 2 7.06 14.81 -4.51
N PHE A 3 7.34 14.81 -3.23
CA PHE A 3 7.50 13.57 -2.47
C PHE A 3 6.96 13.74 -1.05
N ASN A 4 6.55 12.64 -0.46
CA ASN A 4 6.15 12.54 0.93
C ASN A 4 6.71 11.22 1.46
N VAL A 5 7.29 11.28 2.65
CA VAL A 5 7.74 10.09 3.38
C VAL A 5 7.22 10.21 4.80
N THR A 6 6.56 9.17 5.27
CA THR A 6 6.09 9.05 6.64
C THR A 6 6.76 7.85 7.28
N ALA A 7 7.45 8.08 8.39
CA ALA A 7 8.01 7.03 9.22
C ALA A 7 7.27 7.03 10.57
N THR A 8 6.87 5.87 11.01
CA THR A 8 6.16 5.67 12.28
C THR A 8 6.77 4.49 13.01
N GLU A 9 6.81 4.56 14.32
CA GLU A 9 7.21 3.46 15.17
C GLU A 9 6.07 3.16 16.15
N SER A 10 5.77 1.90 16.35
CA SER A 10 4.75 1.46 17.28
C SER A 10 5.15 0.18 17.98
N GLU A 11 4.77 0.06 19.22
CA GLU A 11 4.99 -1.12 20.02
C GLU A 11 3.73 -1.47 20.80
N VAL A 12 3.35 -2.74 20.80
CA VAL A 12 2.29 -3.27 21.64
C VAL A 12 2.91 -3.97 22.83
N VAL A 13 2.64 -3.43 24.03
CA VAL A 13 3.14 -3.95 25.31
C VAL A 13 1.96 -4.37 26.16
N TYR A 14 1.98 -5.60 26.65
CA TYR A 14 1.00 -6.07 27.63
C TYR A 14 1.53 -5.92 29.05
N GLY A 15 0.64 -5.56 29.96
CA GLY A 15 0.95 -5.52 31.40
C GLY A 15 1.24 -6.92 31.95
N ALA A 16 1.94 -6.98 33.07
CA ALA A 16 2.31 -8.26 33.68
C ALA A 16 1.12 -9.13 34.09
N ASN A 17 -0.05 -8.52 34.31
CA ASN A 17 -1.29 -9.22 34.72
C ASN A 17 -2.28 -9.39 33.58
N ASP A 18 -1.94 -8.94 32.37
CA ASP A 18 -2.80 -9.13 31.20
C ASP A 18 -2.80 -10.60 30.79
N THR A 19 -3.97 -11.14 30.59
CA THR A 19 -4.15 -12.54 30.22
C THR A 19 -5.07 -12.66 29.01
N TYR A 20 -4.88 -13.73 28.22
CA TYR A 20 -5.80 -14.15 27.18
C TYR A 20 -6.18 -15.61 27.35
N VAL A 21 -7.29 -16.01 26.74
CA VAL A 21 -7.73 -17.42 26.72
C VAL A 21 -7.15 -18.07 25.47
N ASN A 22 -6.33 -19.11 25.64
CA ASN A 22 -5.75 -19.85 24.52
C ASN A 22 -6.80 -20.78 23.86
N SER A 23 -6.40 -21.48 22.79
CA SER A 23 -7.25 -22.42 22.06
C SER A 23 -7.76 -23.61 22.90
N GLN A 24 -7.12 -23.90 24.05
CA GLN A 24 -7.49 -24.94 24.98
C GLN A 24 -8.39 -24.44 26.12
N GLY A 25 -8.74 -23.14 26.12
CA GLY A 25 -9.56 -22.53 27.16
C GLY A 25 -8.79 -22.15 28.43
N ALA A 26 -7.46 -22.21 28.44
CA ALA A 26 -6.62 -21.84 29.59
C ALA A 26 -6.28 -20.33 29.54
N LEU A 27 -6.23 -19.71 30.73
CA LEU A 27 -5.73 -18.33 30.91
C LEU A 27 -4.20 -18.34 30.85
N ILE A 28 -3.64 -17.65 29.89
CA ILE A 28 -2.20 -17.52 29.64
C ILE A 28 -1.82 -16.04 29.70
N SER A 29 -0.61 -15.74 30.18
CA SER A 29 -0.10 -14.36 30.17
C SER A 29 -0.03 -13.81 28.73
N ALA A 30 -0.61 -12.65 28.52
CA ALA A 30 -0.58 -11.98 27.20
C ALA A 30 0.84 -11.64 26.73
N ALA A 31 1.77 -11.38 27.67
CA ALA A 31 3.18 -11.15 27.36
C ALA A 31 3.84 -12.38 26.69
N SER A 32 3.34 -13.61 26.93
CA SER A 32 3.87 -14.81 26.28
C SER A 32 3.65 -14.84 24.76
N LEU A 33 2.74 -14.04 24.23
CA LEU A 33 2.52 -13.91 22.78
C LEU A 33 3.81 -13.46 22.07
N PHE A 34 4.58 -12.58 22.69
CA PHE A 34 5.82 -12.04 22.11
C PHE A 34 7.06 -12.87 22.44
N ALA A 35 7.00 -13.73 23.45
CA ALA A 35 8.12 -14.59 23.84
C ALA A 35 8.58 -15.55 22.71
N ASN A 36 7.72 -15.82 21.73
CA ASN A 36 8.00 -16.69 20.60
C ASN A 36 8.44 -15.92 19.33
N GLY A 37 8.95 -14.69 19.48
CA GLY A 37 9.45 -13.88 18.38
C GLY A 37 8.34 -13.28 17.50
N ARG A 38 7.14 -13.10 18.02
CA ARG A 38 6.08 -12.39 17.32
C ARG A 38 6.40 -10.90 17.17
N ASP A 39 5.87 -10.34 16.12
CA ASP A 39 5.97 -8.89 15.86
C ASP A 39 5.22 -8.09 16.93
N THR A 40 5.86 -7.09 17.51
CA THR A 40 5.28 -6.20 18.53
C THR A 40 4.64 -4.95 17.96
N ARG A 41 4.73 -4.72 16.64
CA ARG A 41 4.13 -3.55 15.98
C ARG A 41 2.61 -3.54 16.12
N LEU A 42 2.03 -2.35 16.09
CA LEU A 42 0.58 -2.19 16.09
C LEU A 42 -0.03 -2.83 14.82
N GLN A 43 -1.09 -3.60 14.99
CA GLN A 43 -1.80 -4.20 13.88
C GLN A 43 -2.34 -3.14 12.91
N GLY A 44 -2.10 -3.34 11.61
CA GLY A 44 -2.52 -2.44 10.53
C GLY A 44 -1.61 -1.25 10.30
N GLN A 45 -0.53 -1.07 11.08
CA GLN A 45 0.41 0.03 10.93
C GLN A 45 1.68 -0.40 10.22
N SER A 46 2.02 0.30 9.14
CA SER A 46 3.31 0.19 8.45
C SER A 46 4.30 1.18 9.03
N ASP A 47 5.57 0.78 9.13
CA ASP A 47 6.62 1.64 9.69
C ASP A 47 7.07 2.71 8.70
N LEU A 48 6.92 2.45 7.40
CA LEU A 48 7.34 3.38 6.35
C LEU A 48 6.29 3.47 5.24
N ILE A 49 5.90 4.69 4.90
CA ILE A 49 5.06 5.01 3.75
C ILE A 49 5.77 6.08 2.92
N GLY A 50 5.98 5.80 1.65
CA GLY A 50 6.64 6.71 0.71
C GLY A 50 5.78 6.97 -0.52
N ASN A 51 5.65 8.24 -0.92
CA ASN A 51 4.99 8.64 -2.15
C ASN A 51 5.92 9.59 -2.90
N ILE A 52 6.18 9.28 -4.17
CA ILE A 52 6.98 10.11 -5.07
C ILE A 52 6.13 10.43 -6.28
N GLN A 53 6.07 11.70 -6.64
CA GLN A 53 5.42 12.18 -7.85
C GLN A 53 6.40 13.02 -8.65
N PHE A 54 6.67 12.58 -9.87
CA PHE A 54 7.46 13.32 -10.85
C PHE A 54 6.54 13.81 -11.96
N GLY A 55 6.38 15.14 -12.06
CA GLY A 55 5.56 15.79 -13.09
C GLY A 55 6.43 16.55 -14.09
N TRP A 56 6.04 16.48 -15.36
CA TRP A 56 6.54 17.29 -16.45
C TRP A 56 5.37 18.01 -17.12
N ASP A 57 5.52 19.31 -17.29
CA ASP A 57 4.50 20.19 -17.88
C ASP A 57 5.11 20.96 -19.06
N ASP A 58 4.49 20.86 -20.23
CA ASP A 58 4.76 21.69 -21.40
C ASP A 58 3.53 22.53 -21.70
N LEU A 59 3.50 23.73 -21.10
CA LEU A 59 2.38 24.64 -21.21
C LEU A 59 2.20 25.19 -22.64
N GLN A 60 3.27 25.28 -23.44
CA GLN A 60 3.20 25.77 -24.81
C GLN A 60 2.46 24.79 -25.72
N ASN A 61 2.70 23.52 -25.52
CA ASN A 61 2.07 22.44 -26.27
C ASN A 61 0.86 21.82 -25.58
N GLY A 62 0.47 22.31 -24.39
CA GLY A 62 -0.64 21.77 -23.61
C GLY A 62 -0.46 20.31 -23.16
N SER A 63 0.78 19.86 -22.97
CA SER A 63 1.10 18.48 -22.60
C SER A 63 1.54 18.40 -21.15
N GLN A 64 1.05 17.38 -20.45
CA GLN A 64 1.43 17.09 -19.05
C GLN A 64 1.68 15.59 -18.92
N ALA A 65 2.72 15.22 -18.19
CA ALA A 65 3.03 13.85 -17.84
C ALA A 65 3.34 13.75 -16.34
N THR A 66 2.81 12.74 -15.68
CA THR A 66 3.05 12.51 -14.26
C THR A 66 3.33 11.05 -14.01
N PHE A 67 4.43 10.77 -13.30
CA PHE A 67 4.81 9.47 -12.80
C PHE A 67 4.58 9.45 -11.29
N ILE A 68 3.94 8.40 -10.78
CA ILE A 68 3.57 8.27 -9.37
C ILE A 68 4.08 6.93 -8.88
N VAL A 69 4.80 6.95 -7.75
CA VAL A 69 5.28 5.75 -7.07
C VAL A 69 4.77 5.77 -5.63
N ASN A 70 4.08 4.72 -5.22
CA ASN A 70 3.58 4.54 -3.88
C ASN A 70 4.19 3.29 -3.26
N TYR A 71 4.85 3.45 -2.14
CA TYR A 71 5.47 2.39 -1.35
C TYR A 71 4.88 2.37 0.06
N VAL A 72 4.56 1.18 0.54
CA VAL A 72 4.12 0.93 1.91
C VAL A 72 4.90 -0.30 2.42
N SER A 73 5.57 -0.19 3.57
CA SER A 73 6.26 -1.33 4.16
C SER A 73 5.28 -2.38 4.68
N ASP A 74 5.78 -3.58 4.90
CA ASP A 74 5.04 -4.67 5.52
C ASP A 74 4.42 -4.25 6.87
N ARG A 75 3.35 -4.94 7.24
CA ARG A 75 2.64 -4.70 8.49
C ARG A 75 1.93 -5.96 9.00
N VAL A 76 1.66 -5.96 10.29
CA VAL A 76 0.82 -7.01 10.89
C VAL A 76 -0.62 -6.82 10.45
N ARG A 77 -1.14 -7.71 9.59
CA ARG A 77 -2.55 -7.73 9.17
C ARG A 77 -3.48 -8.32 10.24
N ALA A 78 -3.05 -9.43 10.83
CA ALA A 78 -3.81 -10.10 11.89
C ALA A 78 -2.88 -10.76 12.89
N ARG A 79 -3.26 -10.69 14.16
CA ARG A 79 -2.54 -11.36 15.23
C ARG A 79 -2.86 -12.84 15.21
N GLY A 80 -1.82 -13.66 15.33
CA GLY A 80 -1.99 -15.09 15.59
C GLY A 80 -2.45 -15.34 17.01
N ILE A 81 -3.08 -16.48 17.23
CA ILE A 81 -3.55 -16.92 18.53
C ILE A 81 -2.74 -18.15 18.96
N ASP A 82 -2.30 -18.17 20.22
CA ASP A 82 -1.55 -19.27 20.81
C ASP A 82 -0.24 -19.56 20.04
N VAL A 83 -0.10 -20.72 19.43
CA VAL A 83 1.08 -21.13 18.65
C VAL A 83 1.06 -20.63 17.20
N LEU A 84 -0.05 -20.09 16.74
CA LEU A 84 -0.15 -19.57 15.38
C LEU A 84 0.64 -18.25 15.24
N PRO A 85 1.48 -18.11 14.23
CA PRO A 85 2.19 -16.87 13.97
C PRO A 85 1.24 -15.78 13.48
N ASP A 86 1.71 -14.53 13.54
CA ASP A 86 1.00 -13.40 12.97
C ASP A 86 0.94 -13.50 11.45
N VAL A 87 -0.10 -12.94 10.86
CA VAL A 87 -0.22 -12.72 9.42
C VAL A 87 0.45 -11.40 9.09
N ILE A 88 1.50 -11.45 8.29
CA ILE A 88 2.18 -10.27 7.77
C ILE A 88 1.69 -10.01 6.36
N GLU A 89 1.29 -8.78 6.11
CA GLU A 89 0.89 -8.25 4.81
C GLU A 89 2.07 -7.50 4.20
N GLU A 90 2.35 -7.78 2.94
CA GLU A 90 3.34 -7.09 2.12
C GLU A 90 2.58 -6.30 1.03
N PRO A 91 2.27 -5.00 1.28
CA PRO A 91 1.59 -4.19 0.28
C PRO A 91 2.44 -4.04 -0.98
N PRO A 92 1.82 -4.11 -2.18
CA PRO A 92 2.55 -4.01 -3.44
C PRO A 92 3.13 -2.60 -3.66
N LEU A 93 4.27 -2.53 -4.35
CA LEU A 93 4.81 -1.29 -4.88
C LEU A 93 3.99 -0.85 -6.09
N LEU A 94 3.24 0.22 -5.97
CA LEU A 94 2.40 0.73 -7.05
C LEU A 94 3.12 1.81 -7.84
N VAL A 95 3.14 1.65 -9.16
CA VAL A 95 3.70 2.61 -10.10
C VAL A 95 2.64 2.95 -11.14
N ASP A 96 2.29 4.23 -11.21
CA ASP A 96 1.27 4.75 -12.12
C ASP A 96 1.88 5.81 -13.05
N PHE A 97 1.30 5.94 -14.23
CA PHE A 97 1.64 6.99 -15.19
C PHE A 97 0.39 7.63 -15.73
N VAL A 98 0.36 8.96 -15.71
CA VAL A 98 -0.72 9.77 -16.27
C VAL A 98 -0.16 10.74 -17.28
N TYR A 99 -0.74 10.75 -18.49
CA TYR A 99 -0.44 11.72 -19.53
C TYR A 99 -1.71 12.43 -19.96
N SER A 100 -1.62 13.74 -20.20
CA SER A 100 -2.70 14.48 -20.82
C SER A 100 -2.18 15.46 -21.87
N LYS A 101 -2.97 15.65 -22.92
CA LYS A 101 -2.74 16.60 -24.00
C LYS A 101 -3.97 17.44 -24.20
N GLU A 102 -3.83 18.74 -24.12
CA GLU A 102 -4.88 19.69 -24.48
C GLU A 102 -4.56 20.35 -25.80
N ILE A 103 -5.49 20.30 -26.74
CA ILE A 103 -5.39 20.82 -28.08
C ILE A 103 -6.42 21.95 -28.19
N TYR A 104 -5.97 23.14 -28.50
CA TYR A 104 -6.82 24.34 -28.59
C TYR A 104 -7.20 24.63 -30.06
N TYR A 105 -8.47 24.91 -30.26
CA TYR A 105 -9.05 25.31 -31.55
C TYR A 105 -9.89 26.56 -31.36
N ASP A 106 -9.34 27.71 -31.64
CA ASP A 106 -10.04 28.99 -31.52
C ASP A 106 -10.76 29.16 -30.18
N THR A 107 -12.07 28.93 -30.12
CA THR A 107 -12.89 28.99 -28.90
C THR A 107 -13.11 27.64 -28.22
N SER A 108 -12.58 26.54 -28.78
CA SER A 108 -12.80 25.19 -28.32
C SER A 108 -11.51 24.51 -27.88
N SER A 109 -11.59 23.52 -27.00
CA SER A 109 -10.45 22.68 -26.68
C SER A 109 -10.83 21.19 -26.62
N LEU A 110 -9.87 20.34 -27.00
CA LEU A 110 -9.96 18.88 -26.83
C LEU A 110 -8.85 18.45 -25.89
N LYS A 111 -9.23 17.89 -24.75
CA LYS A 111 -8.29 17.24 -23.83
C LYS A 111 -8.33 15.71 -24.01
N LEU A 112 -7.18 15.16 -24.30
CA LEU A 112 -6.93 13.72 -24.33
C LEU A 112 -6.22 13.33 -23.04
N SER A 113 -6.56 12.19 -22.45
CA SER A 113 -5.87 11.67 -21.27
C SER A 113 -5.62 10.17 -21.43
N LEU A 114 -4.44 9.74 -20.99
CA LEU A 114 -4.02 8.35 -20.86
C LEU A 114 -3.62 8.14 -19.42
N GLU A 115 -4.19 7.12 -18.79
CA GLU A 115 -3.84 6.70 -17.45
C GLU A 115 -3.45 5.21 -17.46
N LEU A 116 -2.26 4.92 -16.98
CA LEU A 116 -1.73 3.58 -16.79
C LEU A 116 -1.53 3.36 -15.29
N ARG A 117 -2.19 2.37 -14.71
CA ARG A 117 -2.08 2.03 -13.28
C ARG A 117 -1.46 0.67 -13.08
N ASN A 118 -0.73 0.54 -11.98
CA ASN A 118 -0.03 -0.66 -11.59
C ASN A 118 0.86 -1.20 -12.73
N LEU A 119 1.78 -0.37 -13.22
CA LEU A 119 2.67 -0.69 -14.34
C LEU A 119 3.56 -1.91 -14.11
N LEU A 120 3.83 -2.23 -12.83
CA LEU A 120 4.66 -3.37 -12.46
C LEU A 120 3.87 -4.67 -12.39
N ASP A 121 2.52 -4.63 -12.51
CA ASP A 121 1.62 -5.77 -12.36
C ASP A 121 1.86 -6.54 -11.04
N GLU A 122 2.16 -5.78 -9.97
CA GLU A 122 2.46 -6.33 -8.66
C GLU A 122 1.25 -7.05 -8.06
N GLU A 123 1.56 -8.04 -7.23
CA GLU A 123 0.57 -8.85 -6.53
C GLU A 123 0.45 -8.41 -5.07
N TYR A 124 -0.76 -8.54 -4.54
CA TYR A 124 -0.98 -8.47 -3.10
C TYR A 124 -0.56 -9.79 -2.45
N TYR A 125 0.17 -9.70 -1.35
CA TYR A 125 0.65 -10.87 -0.63
C TYR A 125 0.49 -10.72 0.88
N ALA A 126 0.00 -11.77 1.54
CA ALA A 126 -0.03 -11.89 2.99
C ALA A 126 0.27 -13.33 3.39
N ALA A 127 1.13 -13.54 4.40
CA ALA A 127 1.53 -14.86 4.84
C ALA A 127 1.71 -14.96 6.35
N MET A 128 1.60 -16.18 6.85
CA MET A 128 1.98 -16.56 8.21
C MET A 128 3.42 -17.08 8.18
N ALA A 129 4.29 -16.57 9.06
CA ALA A 129 5.67 -17.01 9.21
C ALA A 129 6.43 -17.14 7.87
N SER A 130 6.14 -16.25 6.90
CA SER A 130 6.76 -16.18 5.57
C SER A 130 6.63 -17.44 4.70
N SER A 131 5.87 -18.44 5.13
CA SER A 131 5.79 -19.72 4.43
C SER A 131 4.37 -20.23 4.16
N VAL A 132 3.39 -19.81 4.94
CA VAL A 132 1.99 -20.21 4.75
C VAL A 132 1.23 -19.02 4.16
N ILE A 133 0.89 -19.10 2.88
CA ILE A 133 0.14 -18.07 2.19
C ILE A 133 -1.25 -17.97 2.84
N TYR A 134 -1.56 -16.78 3.35
CA TYR A 134 -2.87 -16.46 3.90
C TYR A 134 -3.79 -15.88 2.84
N ASP A 135 -3.23 -14.99 2.01
CA ASP A 135 -3.96 -14.32 0.94
C ASP A 135 -2.98 -13.88 -0.15
N GLN A 136 -3.32 -14.15 -1.40
CA GLN A 136 -2.52 -13.73 -2.56
C GLN A 136 -3.44 -13.50 -3.75
N TYR A 137 -3.33 -12.34 -4.38
CA TYR A 137 -4.07 -12.06 -5.60
C TYR A 137 -3.39 -11.00 -6.45
N LYS A 138 -3.61 -11.08 -7.75
CA LYS A 138 -3.13 -10.09 -8.71
C LYS A 138 -4.03 -8.87 -8.70
N LEU A 139 -3.42 -7.70 -8.58
CA LEU A 139 -4.13 -6.43 -8.73
C LEU A 139 -4.46 -6.15 -10.20
N GLY A 140 -3.57 -6.61 -11.11
CA GLY A 140 -3.67 -6.34 -12.54
C GLY A 140 -3.28 -4.91 -12.90
N SER A 141 -2.75 -4.73 -14.10
CA SER A 141 -2.53 -3.41 -14.69
C SER A 141 -3.78 -2.90 -15.37
N SER A 142 -4.01 -1.60 -15.35
CA SER A 142 -5.15 -1.00 -16.06
C SER A 142 -4.72 0.14 -16.96
N VAL A 143 -5.44 0.30 -18.07
CA VAL A 143 -5.26 1.37 -19.06
C VAL A 143 -6.59 2.08 -19.23
N SER A 144 -6.59 3.41 -19.05
CA SER A 144 -7.76 4.24 -19.27
C SER A 144 -7.45 5.34 -20.28
N LEU A 145 -8.38 5.55 -21.22
CA LEU A 145 -8.34 6.64 -22.18
C LEU A 145 -9.53 7.57 -21.94
N GLY A 146 -9.25 8.86 -21.83
CA GLY A 146 -10.27 9.88 -21.64
C GLY A 146 -10.25 10.94 -22.72
N PHE A 147 -11.46 11.44 -23.07
CA PHE A 147 -11.67 12.51 -24.03
C PHE A 147 -12.61 13.53 -23.40
N LYS A 148 -12.20 14.80 -23.40
CA LYS A 148 -13.04 15.90 -22.94
C LYS A 148 -13.00 17.01 -24.00
N PHE A 149 -14.18 17.35 -24.51
CA PHE A 149 -14.36 18.48 -25.44
C PHE A 149 -15.00 19.64 -24.68
N SER A 150 -14.49 20.85 -24.89
CA SER A 150 -15.02 22.10 -24.33
C SER A 150 -15.20 23.11 -25.46
N PHE A 151 -16.33 23.81 -25.51
CA PHE A 151 -16.71 24.81 -26.52
C PHE A 151 -17.28 26.05 -25.86
#